data_c22265aa559c3271fd76355a2f9bc206
#
_entry.id   c22265aa559c3271fd76355a2f9bc206
#
_cell.length_a   1.000
_cell.length_b   1.000
_cell.length_c   1.000
_cell.angle_alpha   90.00
_cell.angle_beta   90.00
_cell.angle_gamma   90.00
#
_symmetry.space_group_name_H-M   'P 1'
#
loop_
_entity.id
_entity.type
_entity.pdbx_description
1 polymer ?
#
loop_
_entity_poly.entity_id
_entity_poly.type
_entity_poly.pdbx_seq_one_letter_code
_entity_poly.pdbx_strand_id
1 'polypeptide(L)'
;MESNHCELTGVIVTLEKVALTPAGVPRQRVWLEHRSRQLEDGHPREVQARIAVILAGGMTQQAQGLKEGQRIKVTGCLSRAGYKGDARDPFAIACPNAAKP
;
A
#
# COMPACT_ATOMS: atom_id res chain seq x y z
N MET A 1 -19.13 -9.70 -11.40
CA MET A 1 -17.72 -9.36 -11.13
C MET A 1 -17.51 -9.24 -9.62
N GLU A 2 -16.44 -9.79 -9.13
CA GLU A 2 -16.15 -9.74 -7.70
C GLU A 2 -15.68 -8.35 -7.30
N SER A 3 -16.05 -7.96 -6.08
CA SER A 3 -15.61 -6.69 -5.51
C SER A 3 -14.19 -6.81 -4.97
N ASN A 4 -13.38 -5.79 -5.23
CA ASN A 4 -12.03 -5.73 -4.68
C ASN A 4 -11.66 -4.26 -4.48
N HIS A 5 -11.91 -3.75 -3.29
CA HIS A 5 -11.65 -2.36 -2.96
C HIS A 5 -11.08 -2.29 -1.54
N CYS A 6 -9.93 -1.65 -1.41
CA CYS A 6 -9.28 -1.46 -0.13
C CYS A 6 -9.04 0.00 0.12
N GLU A 7 -9.30 0.42 1.34
CA GLU A 7 -8.96 1.74 1.82
C GLU A 7 -8.22 1.56 3.14
N LEU A 8 -7.02 2.13 3.22
CA LEU A 8 -6.18 1.93 4.38
C LEU A 8 -5.45 3.22 4.72
N THR A 9 -5.43 3.56 6.01
CA THR A 9 -4.61 4.64 6.53
C THR A 9 -3.44 4.04 7.28
N GLY A 10 -2.26 4.59 7.06
CA GLY A 10 -1.07 4.12 7.75
C GLY A 10 0.05 5.12 7.69
N VAL A 11 1.14 4.78 8.36
CA VAL A 11 2.35 5.59 8.38
C VAL A 11 3.38 4.95 7.44
N ILE A 12 3.98 5.76 6.60
CA ILE A 12 5.02 5.30 5.69
C ILE A 12 6.26 4.95 6.52
N VAL A 13 6.68 3.69 6.46
CA VAL A 13 7.89 3.24 7.14
C VAL A 13 9.06 3.09 6.20
N THR A 14 8.82 2.83 4.92
CA THR A 14 9.87 2.70 3.92
C THR A 14 9.34 3.14 2.56
N LEU A 15 10.13 3.96 1.88
CA LEU A 15 9.91 4.34 0.48
C LEU A 15 11.01 3.68 -0.34
N GLU A 16 10.66 2.69 -1.16
CA GLU A 16 11.63 2.09 -2.07
C GLU A 16 11.82 2.99 -3.28
N LYS A 17 12.93 2.80 -3.97
CA LYS A 17 13.21 3.59 -5.17
C LYS A 17 12.26 3.20 -6.29
N VAL A 18 11.94 4.18 -7.13
CA VAL A 18 11.15 3.92 -8.34
C VAL A 18 11.95 3.00 -9.26
N ALA A 19 11.31 1.95 -9.74
CA ALA A 19 11.88 1.02 -10.71
C ALA A 19 11.02 1.01 -11.96
N LEU A 20 11.63 0.72 -13.10
CA LEU A 20 10.89 0.58 -14.35
C LEU A 20 10.57 -0.89 -14.59
N THR A 21 9.33 -1.13 -15.01
CA THR A 21 8.96 -2.46 -15.50
C THR A 21 9.59 -2.72 -16.87
N PRO A 22 9.58 -3.98 -17.36
CA PRO A 22 10.07 -4.25 -18.71
C PRO A 22 9.36 -3.44 -19.80
N ALA A 23 8.12 -3.02 -19.55
CA ALA A 23 7.38 -2.16 -20.48
C ALA A 23 7.71 -0.68 -20.33
N GLY A 24 8.63 -0.32 -19.44
CA GLY A 24 9.02 1.07 -19.21
C GLY A 24 8.11 1.87 -18.30
N VAL A 25 7.19 1.21 -17.60
CA VAL A 25 6.27 1.87 -16.67
C VAL A 25 6.95 2.04 -15.31
N PRO A 26 6.99 3.27 -14.76
CA PRO A 26 7.56 3.44 -13.42
C PRO A 26 6.68 2.78 -12.37
N ARG A 27 7.33 2.16 -11.39
CA ARG A 27 6.67 1.46 -10.31
C ARG A 27 7.45 1.70 -9.02
N GLN A 28 6.72 1.95 -7.94
CA GLN A 28 7.32 2.20 -6.64
C GLN A 28 6.57 1.44 -5.57
N ARG A 29 7.32 0.80 -4.68
CA ARG A 29 6.75 0.13 -3.52
C ARG A 29 6.92 1.03 -2.30
N VAL A 30 5.83 1.24 -1.58
CA VAL A 30 5.79 2.01 -0.35
C VAL A 30 5.26 1.09 0.75
N TRP A 31 5.97 1.01 1.86
CA TRP A 31 5.56 0.19 2.98
C TRP A 31 4.82 1.04 4.00
N LEU A 32 3.58 0.62 4.31
CA LEU A 32 2.75 1.26 5.32
C LEU A 32 2.65 0.39 6.55
N GLU A 33 2.72 1.03 7.71
CA GLU A 33 2.37 0.40 8.97
C GLU A 33 1.01 0.92 9.40
N HIS A 34 0.06 0.01 9.54
CA HIS A 34 -1.31 0.31 9.92
C HIS A 34 -1.55 -0.18 11.33
N ARG A 35 -2.19 0.67 12.13
CA ARG A 35 -2.67 0.30 13.46
C ARG A 35 -4.08 0.84 13.61
N SER A 36 -4.97 -0.03 14.05
CA SER A 36 -6.34 0.36 14.34
C SER A 36 -6.90 -0.50 15.45
N ARG A 37 -8.01 -0.04 16.02
CA ARG A 37 -8.75 -0.82 16.99
C ARG A 37 -10.05 -1.24 16.34
N GLN A 38 -10.28 -2.54 16.30
CA GLN A 38 -11.44 -3.13 15.65
C GLN A 38 -12.24 -3.91 16.69
N LEU A 39 -13.50 -4.11 16.42
CA LEU A 39 -14.32 -5.00 17.23
C LEU A 39 -14.32 -6.38 16.60
N GLU A 40 -13.99 -7.37 17.39
CA GLU A 40 -14.07 -8.77 16.99
C GLU A 40 -14.95 -9.49 18.00
N ASP A 41 -16.08 -9.98 17.54
CA ASP A 41 -17.08 -10.62 18.39
C ASP A 41 -17.45 -9.76 19.60
N GLY A 42 -17.62 -8.44 19.36
CA GLY A 42 -17.97 -7.49 20.42
C GLY A 42 -16.82 -7.07 21.32
N HIS A 43 -15.61 -7.58 21.10
CA HIS A 43 -14.45 -7.25 21.91
C HIS A 43 -13.47 -6.36 21.17
N PRO A 44 -12.95 -5.29 21.79
CA PRO A 44 -11.93 -4.47 21.17
C PRO A 44 -10.66 -5.28 20.93
N ARG A 45 -10.11 -5.14 19.73
CA ARG A 45 -8.86 -5.79 19.36
C ARG A 45 -7.97 -4.80 18.64
N GLU A 46 -6.69 -4.77 19.02
CA GLU A 46 -5.71 -4.00 18.26
C GLU A 46 -5.29 -4.77 17.02
N VAL A 47 -5.37 -4.09 15.89
CA VAL A 47 -4.93 -4.64 14.60
C VAL A 47 -3.69 -3.91 14.17
N GLN A 48 -2.65 -4.65 13.84
CA GLN A 48 -1.41 -4.12 13.29
C GLN A 48 -1.11 -4.86 12.00
N ALA A 49 -0.73 -4.11 10.98
CA ALA A 49 -0.35 -4.72 9.72
C ALA A 49 0.71 -3.86 9.04
N ARG A 50 1.70 -4.51 8.44
CA ARG A 50 2.64 -3.85 7.55
C ARG A 50 2.37 -4.37 6.16
N ILE A 51 2.06 -3.48 5.23
CA ILE A 51 1.65 -3.86 3.91
C ILE A 51 2.37 -3.03 2.86
N ALA A 52 2.70 -3.68 1.75
CA ALA A 52 3.26 -3.00 0.59
C ALA A 52 2.14 -2.36 -0.21
N VAL A 53 2.36 -1.11 -0.60
CA VAL A 53 1.47 -0.36 -1.49
C VAL A 53 2.23 -0.12 -2.78
N ILE A 54 1.63 -0.50 -3.90
CA ILE A 54 2.28 -0.38 -5.21
C ILE A 54 1.72 0.84 -5.91
N LEU A 55 2.60 1.78 -6.22
CA LEU A 55 2.28 2.95 -7.02
C LEU A 55 2.84 2.73 -8.42
N ALA A 56 2.04 2.93 -9.44
CA ALA A 56 2.45 2.70 -10.82
C ALA A 56 2.07 3.87 -11.71
N GLY A 57 2.86 4.09 -12.76
CA GLY A 57 2.58 5.13 -13.74
C GLY A 57 2.59 6.52 -13.13
N GLY A 58 1.56 7.31 -13.40
CA GLY A 58 1.46 8.68 -12.91
C GLY A 58 1.44 8.82 -11.40
N MET A 59 1.08 7.76 -10.67
CA MET A 59 1.08 7.79 -9.21
C MET A 59 2.47 7.95 -8.63
N THR A 60 3.51 7.50 -9.34
CA THR A 60 4.88 7.68 -8.86
C THR A 60 5.28 9.15 -8.80
N GLN A 61 4.73 9.97 -9.68
CA GLN A 61 4.97 11.41 -9.63
C GLN A 61 4.26 12.06 -8.45
N GLN A 62 3.03 11.66 -8.18
CA GLN A 62 2.29 12.16 -7.01
C GLN A 62 2.98 11.77 -5.72
N ALA A 63 3.70 10.65 -5.72
CA ALA A 63 4.40 10.16 -4.55
C ALA A 63 5.70 10.90 -4.24
N GLN A 64 6.17 11.79 -5.11
CA GLN A 64 7.45 12.47 -4.90
C GLN A 64 7.47 13.34 -3.66
N GLY A 65 6.31 13.78 -3.19
CA GLY A 65 6.20 14.56 -1.96
C GLY A 65 6.08 13.73 -0.70
N LEU A 66 6.02 12.42 -0.82
CA LEU A 66 5.85 11.54 0.34
C LEU A 66 7.17 11.33 1.07
N LYS A 67 7.08 11.22 2.39
CA LYS A 67 8.25 11.02 3.24
C LYS A 67 7.98 9.92 4.25
N GLU A 68 9.04 9.24 4.65
CA GLU A 68 8.95 8.29 5.76
C GLU A 68 8.46 9.01 7.03
N GLY A 69 7.60 8.34 7.78
CA GLY A 69 6.98 8.90 8.96
C GLY A 69 5.68 9.64 8.69
N GLN A 70 5.33 9.88 7.43
CA GLN A 70 4.11 10.58 7.07
C GLN A 70 2.92 9.64 7.10
N ARG A 71 1.79 10.12 7.60
CA ARG A 71 0.53 9.38 7.58
C ARG A 71 -0.19 9.66 6.26
N ILE A 72 -0.60 8.59 5.59
CA ILE A 72 -1.34 8.71 4.34
C ILE A 72 -2.52 7.75 4.33
N LYS A 73 -3.47 8.05 3.46
CA LYS A 73 -4.60 7.19 3.17
C LYS A 73 -4.45 6.70 1.74
N VAL A 74 -4.51 5.40 1.55
CA VAL A 74 -4.42 4.79 0.23
C VAL A 74 -5.73 4.12 -0.10
N THR A 75 -6.11 4.17 -1.36
CA THR A 75 -7.30 3.54 -1.90
C THR A 75 -6.90 2.75 -3.13
N GLY A 76 -7.27 1.50 -3.17
CA GLY A 76 -6.90 0.65 -4.28
C GLY A 76 -7.51 -0.72 -4.17
N CYS A 77 -6.89 -1.68 -4.79
CA CYS A 77 -7.32 -3.07 -4.74
C CYS A 77 -6.24 -3.95 -4.13
N LEU A 78 -6.68 -5.06 -3.55
CA LEU A 78 -5.76 -6.05 -3.03
C LEU A 78 -5.28 -6.92 -4.18
N SER A 79 -3.99 -7.08 -4.32
CA SER A 79 -3.41 -7.92 -5.36
C SER A 79 -2.24 -8.70 -4.81
N ARG A 80 -1.81 -9.69 -5.58
CA ARG A 80 -0.62 -10.44 -5.22
C ARG A 80 0.60 -9.54 -5.40
N ALA A 81 1.46 -9.48 -4.39
CA ALA A 81 2.68 -8.71 -4.46
C ALA A 81 3.73 -9.50 -5.23
N GLY A 82 4.37 -8.85 -6.20
CA GLY A 82 5.47 -9.42 -6.93
C GLY A 82 5.07 -10.38 -8.02
N TYR A 83 5.96 -10.51 -8.98
CA TYR A 83 5.71 -11.28 -10.19
C TYR A 83 5.80 -12.79 -9.97
N LYS A 84 6.63 -13.24 -9.07
CA LYS A 84 6.81 -14.68 -8.80
C LYS A 84 6.48 -15.05 -7.38
N GLY A 85 5.59 -14.28 -6.77
CA GLY A 85 5.18 -14.59 -5.41
C GLY A 85 6.33 -14.52 -4.43
N ASP A 86 6.70 -13.33 -4.03
CA ASP A 86 7.53 -13.23 -2.85
C ASP A 86 6.73 -13.85 -1.70
N ALA A 87 7.18 -15.01 -1.24
CA ALA A 87 6.47 -15.77 -0.22
C ALA A 87 6.37 -15.01 1.10
N ARG A 88 7.16 -13.95 1.28
CA ARG A 88 7.16 -13.16 2.50
C ARG A 88 6.02 -12.16 2.54
N ASP A 89 5.62 -11.62 1.38
CA ASP A 89 4.59 -10.60 1.28
C ASP A 89 3.66 -10.94 0.12
N PRO A 90 2.74 -11.91 0.34
CA PRO A 90 1.92 -12.41 -0.73
C PRO A 90 0.90 -11.40 -1.26
N PHE A 91 0.65 -10.31 -0.52
CA PHE A 91 -0.37 -9.35 -0.88
C PHE A 91 0.17 -7.93 -0.83
N ALA A 92 -0.36 -7.09 -1.70
CA ALA A 92 -0.10 -5.67 -1.73
C ALA A 92 -1.35 -4.94 -2.17
N ILE A 93 -1.42 -3.65 -1.83
CA ILE A 93 -2.47 -2.79 -2.34
C ILE A 93 -1.93 -2.11 -3.59
N ALA A 94 -2.53 -2.42 -4.74
CA ALA A 94 -2.28 -1.68 -5.97
C ALA A 94 -3.08 -0.38 -5.88
N CYS A 95 -2.40 0.73 -5.81
CA CYS A 95 -3.00 1.98 -5.35
C CYS A 95 -3.17 2.97 -6.50
N PRO A 96 -4.41 3.27 -6.92
CA PRO A 96 -4.66 4.39 -7.82
C PRO A 96 -4.66 5.74 -7.11
N ASN A 97 -4.82 5.78 -5.79
CA ASN A 97 -4.87 7.04 -5.04
C ASN A 97 -4.14 6.94 -3.73
N ALA A 98 -3.30 7.94 -3.45
CA ALA A 98 -2.68 8.13 -2.16
C ALA A 98 -2.81 9.60 -1.78
N ALA A 99 -3.31 9.88 -0.58
CA ALA A 99 -3.58 11.24 -0.14
C ALA A 99 -3.36 11.37 1.36
N LYS A 100 -3.25 12.61 1.81
CA LYS A 100 -3.28 12.89 3.24
C LYS A 100 -4.65 12.50 3.79
N PRO A 101 -4.69 11.94 4.99
CA PRO A 101 -5.96 11.56 5.60
C PRO A 101 -6.90 12.73 5.81
#